data_3764818a7c146cf9006f0ef5fa3a7091
#
_entry.id   3764818a7c146cf9006f0ef5fa3a7091
#
_cell.length_a   1.000
_cell.length_b   1.000
_cell.length_c   1.000
_cell.angle_alpha   90.00
_cell.angle_beta   90.00
_cell.angle_gamma   90.00
#
_symmetry.space_group_name_H-M   'P 1'
#
loop_
_entity.id
_entity.type
_entity.pdbx_description
1 polymer ?
#
loop_
_entity_poly.entity_id
_entity_poly.type
_entity_poly.pdbx_seq_one_letter_code
_entity_poly.pdbx_strand_id
1 'polypeptide(L)'
;MIDIGVHVIEMAHYFMGSPRPVAASGNTWTYMGNKPSKVVSGWPNWDYKTYTVEDLAIGQIRFDNGAILQIEASFVAHIEKDIWNFTFMGTKGGGQWDPAMICTDRSDTMINSTPSYVGDHSGFEALFGIKLQNWVNGCTQNTPLQAPGEAGLDVQKMLDGVYRLSLIHI
;
A
#
# COMPACT_ATOMS: atom_id res chain seq x y z
N MET A 1 4.04 -9.27 0.06
CA MET A 1 4.08 -7.83 -0.25
C MET A 1 3.60 -7.54 -1.67
N ILE A 2 3.99 -8.34 -2.63
CA ILE A 2 3.71 -8.13 -4.06
C ILE A 2 2.20 -8.22 -4.40
N ASP A 3 1.45 -9.01 -3.69
CA ASP A 3 0.01 -9.20 -3.92
C ASP A 3 -0.83 -8.22 -3.08
N ILE A 4 -0.68 -8.23 -1.78
CA ILE A 4 -1.49 -7.42 -0.84
C ILE A 4 -0.86 -6.05 -0.62
N GLY A 5 0.41 -6.00 -0.26
CA GLY A 5 1.10 -4.77 0.10
C GLY A 5 1.17 -3.75 -1.02
N VAL A 6 1.25 -4.20 -2.27
CA VAL A 6 1.32 -3.33 -3.45
C VAL A 6 0.17 -2.31 -3.51
N HIS A 7 -1.03 -2.70 -3.13
CA HIS A 7 -2.21 -1.83 -3.17
C HIS A 7 -2.15 -0.70 -2.14
N VAL A 8 -1.71 -1.03 -0.91
CA VAL A 8 -1.59 -0.03 0.16
C VAL A 8 -0.39 0.88 -0.08
N ILE A 9 0.71 0.33 -0.63
CA ILE A 9 1.89 1.11 -1.01
C ILE A 9 1.54 2.13 -2.11
N GLU A 10 0.84 1.70 -3.14
CA GLU A 10 0.42 2.57 -4.24
C GLU A 10 -0.50 3.68 -3.73
N MET A 11 -1.49 3.34 -2.92
CA MET A 11 -2.42 4.30 -2.34
C MET A 11 -1.70 5.31 -1.44
N ALA A 12 -0.83 4.86 -0.54
CA ALA A 12 -0.04 5.74 0.31
C ALA A 12 0.88 6.65 -0.52
N HIS A 13 1.54 6.11 -1.54
CA HIS A 13 2.39 6.86 -2.46
C HIS A 13 1.62 7.96 -3.20
N TYR A 14 0.42 7.63 -3.68
CA TYR A 14 -0.49 8.60 -4.30
C TYR A 14 -0.87 9.74 -3.32
N PHE A 15 -1.24 9.41 -2.08
CA PHE A 15 -1.56 10.41 -1.05
C PHE A 15 -0.38 11.32 -0.68
N MET A 16 0.85 10.82 -0.82
CA MET A 16 2.07 11.60 -0.61
C MET A 16 2.40 12.54 -1.80
N GLY A 17 1.62 12.53 -2.87
CA GLY A 17 1.87 13.28 -4.10
C GLY A 17 2.89 12.63 -5.03
N SER A 18 3.02 11.31 -4.94
CA SER A 18 3.88 10.46 -5.79
C SER A 18 5.35 10.91 -5.87
N PRO A 19 6.03 11.14 -4.73
CA PRO A 19 7.45 11.51 -4.74
C PRO A 19 8.31 10.34 -5.25
N ARG A 20 9.46 10.65 -5.84
CA ARG A 20 10.35 9.64 -6.43
C ARG A 20 11.06 8.82 -5.34
N PRO A 21 10.96 7.48 -5.33
CA PRO A 21 11.70 6.64 -4.39
C PRO A 21 13.20 6.66 -4.68
N VAL A 22 14.05 6.83 -3.65
CA VAL A 22 15.52 6.94 -3.77
C VAL A 22 16.29 5.91 -2.99
N ALA A 23 15.69 5.30 -1.97
CA ALA A 23 16.30 4.24 -1.20
C ALA A 23 15.23 3.35 -0.58
N ALA A 24 15.55 2.09 -0.39
CA ALA A 24 14.72 1.13 0.32
C ALA A 24 15.56 0.39 1.36
N SER A 25 14.93 -0.17 2.37
CA SER A 25 15.49 -1.17 3.27
C SER A 25 14.37 -2.06 3.77
N GLY A 26 14.66 -3.32 4.07
CA GLY A 26 13.63 -4.22 4.58
C GLY A 26 14.08 -5.65 4.67
N ASN A 27 13.19 -6.48 5.20
CA ASN A 27 13.35 -7.91 5.30
C ASN A 27 12.06 -8.63 4.92
N THR A 28 12.20 -9.82 4.40
CA THR A 28 11.10 -10.73 4.08
C THR A 28 11.30 -12.06 4.76
N TRP A 29 10.22 -12.71 5.13
CA TRP A 29 10.24 -14.03 5.76
C TRP A 29 9.22 -14.93 5.13
N THR A 30 9.55 -16.23 5.08
CA THR A 30 8.62 -17.29 4.75
C THR A 30 8.56 -18.25 5.94
N TYR A 31 7.48 -18.20 6.68
CA TYR A 31 7.30 -18.99 7.90
C TYR A 31 6.16 -20.00 7.80
N MET A 32 5.02 -19.61 7.24
CA MET A 32 3.82 -20.44 7.13
C MET A 32 3.63 -21.00 5.72
N GLY A 33 3.91 -20.20 4.69
CA GLY A 33 3.60 -20.53 3.31
C GLY A 33 4.30 -21.80 2.81
N ASN A 34 5.50 -22.10 3.32
CA ASN A 34 6.28 -23.29 2.96
C ASN A 34 6.03 -24.51 3.87
N LYS A 35 4.98 -24.49 4.69
CA LYS A 35 4.62 -25.58 5.60
C LYS A 35 3.16 -25.97 5.42
N PRO A 36 2.82 -27.25 5.67
CA PRO A 36 1.42 -27.66 5.73
C PRO A 36 0.75 -26.96 6.92
N SER A 37 -0.34 -26.25 6.67
CA SER A 37 -1.08 -25.57 7.72
C SER A 37 -2.58 -25.71 7.51
N LYS A 38 -3.32 -25.78 8.62
CA LYS A 38 -4.78 -25.74 8.68
C LYS A 38 -5.30 -24.44 9.25
N VAL A 39 -4.41 -23.51 9.59
CA VAL A 39 -4.77 -22.26 10.28
C VAL A 39 -5.51 -21.30 9.33
N VAL A 40 -5.19 -21.34 8.05
CA VAL A 40 -5.82 -20.46 7.03
C VAL A 40 -6.98 -21.21 6.39
N SER A 41 -8.11 -21.30 7.09
CA SER A 41 -9.26 -22.12 6.71
C SER A 41 -10.04 -21.64 5.49
N GLY A 42 -9.88 -20.39 5.08
CA GLY A 42 -10.56 -19.80 3.92
C GLY A 42 -9.74 -19.83 2.62
N TRP A 43 -8.52 -20.30 2.66
CA TRP A 43 -7.64 -20.32 1.50
C TRP A 43 -7.73 -21.66 0.78
N PRO A 44 -7.68 -21.67 -0.56
CA PRO A 44 -7.62 -22.92 -1.30
C PRO A 44 -6.33 -23.68 -0.95
N ASN A 45 -6.37 -25.01 -1.10
CA ASN A 45 -5.18 -25.82 -0.92
C ASN A 45 -4.04 -25.31 -1.80
N TRP A 46 -2.92 -24.97 -1.19
CA TRP A 46 -1.71 -24.57 -1.92
C TRP A 46 -0.65 -25.67 -1.80
N ASP A 47 0.21 -25.75 -2.80
CA ASP A 47 1.37 -26.63 -2.73
C ASP A 47 2.49 -25.93 -1.95
N TYR A 48 2.56 -26.17 -0.66
CA TYR A 48 3.57 -25.59 0.22
C TYR A 48 5.01 -25.97 -0.14
N LYS A 49 5.20 -27.06 -0.91
CA LYS A 49 6.53 -27.52 -1.34
C LYS A 49 7.10 -26.67 -2.47
N THR A 50 6.24 -26.04 -3.26
CA THR A 50 6.62 -25.16 -4.35
C THR A 50 6.45 -23.67 -4.02
N TYR A 51 6.15 -23.35 -2.76
CA TYR A 51 5.95 -21.98 -2.30
C TYR A 51 7.27 -21.19 -2.32
N THR A 52 7.30 -20.10 -3.07
CA THR A 52 8.52 -19.32 -3.38
C THR A 52 8.46 -17.85 -2.99
N VAL A 53 7.35 -17.40 -2.42
CA VAL A 53 7.16 -16.00 -2.03
C VAL A 53 7.23 -15.85 -0.50
N GLU A 54 7.34 -14.63 -0.03
CA GLU A 54 7.26 -14.32 1.40
C GLU A 54 5.82 -14.36 1.89
N ASP A 55 5.65 -14.60 3.17
CA ASP A 55 4.38 -14.46 3.89
C ASP A 55 4.36 -13.29 4.88
N LEU A 56 5.51 -12.69 5.14
CA LEU A 56 5.68 -11.45 5.87
C LEU A 56 6.79 -10.61 5.23
N ALA A 57 6.54 -9.34 5.01
CA ALA A 57 7.54 -8.36 4.61
C ALA A 57 7.42 -7.10 5.46
N ILE A 58 8.56 -6.57 5.91
CA ILE A 58 8.66 -5.30 6.62
C ILE A 58 9.72 -4.47 5.92
N GLY A 59 9.42 -3.21 5.61
CA GLY A 59 10.33 -2.35 4.88
C GLY A 59 10.15 -0.87 5.13
N GLN A 60 11.10 -0.12 4.61
CA GLN A 60 11.10 1.34 4.63
C GLN A 60 11.57 1.86 3.27
N ILE A 61 10.85 2.83 2.74
CA ILE A 61 11.19 3.55 1.51
C ILE A 61 11.48 5.00 1.87
N ARG A 62 12.57 5.54 1.37
CA ARG A 62 12.89 6.96 1.44
C ARG A 62 12.71 7.60 0.07
N PHE A 63 12.12 8.78 0.07
CA PHE A 63 11.82 9.57 -1.14
C PHE A 63 12.74 10.79 -1.27
N ASP A 64 12.82 11.33 -2.49
CA ASP A 64 13.69 12.47 -2.82
C ASP A 64 13.29 13.78 -2.11
N ASN A 65 12.02 13.92 -1.73
CA ASN A 65 11.53 15.03 -0.92
C ASN A 65 11.76 14.87 0.60
N GLY A 66 12.46 13.81 1.02
CA GLY A 66 12.75 13.50 2.41
C GLY A 66 11.66 12.72 3.16
N ALA A 67 10.54 12.44 2.53
CA ALA A 67 9.49 11.61 3.14
C ALA A 67 9.94 10.15 3.28
N ILE A 68 9.33 9.46 4.23
CA ILE A 68 9.60 8.06 4.52
C ILE A 68 8.26 7.30 4.56
N LEU A 69 8.19 6.17 3.88
CA LEU A 69 7.09 5.21 3.97
C LEU A 69 7.58 3.97 4.69
N GLN A 70 6.95 3.63 5.80
CA GLN A 70 7.12 2.33 6.47
C GLN A 70 6.05 1.37 5.99
N ILE A 71 6.44 0.13 5.75
CA ILE A 71 5.60 -0.91 5.14
C ILE A 71 5.65 -2.15 6.01
N GLU A 72 4.48 -2.70 6.26
CA GLU A 72 4.30 -4.01 6.85
C GLU A 72 3.20 -4.72 6.06
N ALA A 73 3.49 -5.92 5.55
CA ALA A 73 2.54 -6.69 4.76
C ALA A 73 2.66 -8.17 5.06
N SER A 74 1.56 -8.79 5.45
CA SER A 74 1.45 -10.22 5.70
C SER A 74 0.03 -10.69 5.39
N PHE A 75 -0.11 -11.93 4.95
CA PHE A 75 -1.40 -12.59 4.81
C PHE A 75 -1.62 -13.71 5.84
N VAL A 76 -0.65 -13.92 6.74
CA VAL A 76 -0.69 -14.98 7.77
C VAL A 76 -0.17 -14.53 9.13
N ALA A 77 -0.10 -13.23 9.39
CA ALA A 77 0.34 -12.72 10.67
C ALA A 77 -0.59 -13.14 11.81
N HIS A 78 -0.02 -13.48 12.98
CA HIS A 78 -0.80 -13.78 14.18
C HIS A 78 -1.25 -12.46 14.84
N ILE A 79 -2.27 -11.84 14.29
CA ILE A 79 -2.88 -10.60 14.77
C ILE A 79 -4.37 -10.83 15.07
N GLU A 80 -4.95 -9.96 15.89
CA GLU A 80 -6.34 -10.08 16.34
C GLU A 80 -7.34 -10.03 15.19
N LYS A 81 -7.10 -9.14 14.23
CA LYS A 81 -7.96 -8.90 13.06
C LYS A 81 -7.16 -8.42 11.87
N ASP A 82 -7.70 -8.59 10.69
CA ASP A 82 -7.12 -8.04 9.48
C ASP A 82 -7.03 -6.52 9.53
N ILE A 83 -5.88 -6.00 9.13
CA ILE A 83 -5.60 -4.57 9.06
C ILE A 83 -5.29 -4.23 7.61
N TRP A 84 -6.10 -3.36 7.04
CA TRP A 84 -5.89 -2.77 5.73
C TRP A 84 -5.95 -1.27 5.87
N ASN A 85 -4.82 -0.67 6.22
CA ASN A 85 -4.79 0.74 6.58
C ASN A 85 -3.42 1.36 6.35
N PHE A 86 -3.38 2.67 6.28
CA PHE A 86 -2.17 3.47 6.44
C PHE A 86 -2.46 4.73 7.24
N THR A 87 -1.45 5.22 7.92
CA THR A 87 -1.45 6.51 8.63
C THR A 87 -0.39 7.40 8.02
N PHE A 88 -0.60 8.70 8.05
CA PHE A 88 0.37 9.66 7.56
C PHE A 88 0.56 10.80 8.55
N MET A 89 1.80 11.28 8.63
CA MET A 89 2.22 12.40 9.46
C MET A 89 2.95 13.39 8.57
N GLY A 90 2.42 14.59 8.47
CA GLY A 90 2.98 15.65 7.63
C GLY A 90 3.14 16.96 8.40
N THR A 91 3.85 17.90 7.80
CA THR A 91 4.14 19.21 8.39
C THR A 91 2.92 20.13 8.51
N LYS A 92 1.83 19.81 7.83
CA LYS A 92 0.57 20.58 7.85
C LYS A 92 -0.59 19.81 8.48
N GLY A 93 -0.32 18.62 8.98
CA GLY A 93 -1.32 17.73 9.56
C GLY A 93 -0.99 16.26 9.28
N GLY A 94 -1.85 15.40 9.75
CA GLY A 94 -1.76 13.97 9.57
C GLY A 94 -3.13 13.35 9.35
N GLY A 95 -3.18 12.03 9.36
CA GLY A 95 -4.44 11.32 9.25
C GLY A 95 -4.27 9.82 9.08
N GLN A 96 -5.39 9.20 8.81
CA GLN A 96 -5.46 7.76 8.51
C GLN A 96 -6.54 7.49 7.46
N TRP A 97 -6.39 6.36 6.78
CA TRP A 97 -7.33 5.95 5.73
C TRP A 97 -8.62 5.36 6.30
N ASP A 98 -8.52 4.42 7.23
CA ASP A 98 -9.67 3.70 7.76
C ASP A 98 -9.63 3.59 9.30
N PRO A 99 -10.64 4.11 10.03
CA PRO A 99 -11.66 5.06 9.54
C PRO A 99 -11.02 6.36 9.05
N ALA A 100 -11.55 6.94 7.98
CA ALA A 100 -10.99 8.15 7.38
C ALA A 100 -11.01 9.32 8.37
N MET A 101 -9.82 9.87 8.66
CA MET A 101 -9.66 10.96 9.62
C MET A 101 -8.48 11.84 9.21
N ILE A 102 -8.66 13.16 9.37
CA ILE A 102 -7.61 14.16 9.17
C ILE A 102 -7.38 14.86 10.50
N CYS A 103 -6.11 14.99 10.90
CA CYS A 103 -5.67 15.71 12.09
C CYS A 103 -4.95 16.98 11.67
N THR A 104 -5.42 18.14 12.12
CA THR A 104 -4.83 19.44 11.80
C THR A 104 -4.83 20.35 13.03
N ASP A 105 -3.95 21.36 13.00
CA ASP A 105 -3.97 22.42 13.98
C ASP A 105 -4.94 23.54 13.56
N ARG A 106 -5.76 23.99 14.51
CA ARG A 106 -6.59 25.16 14.34
C ARG A 106 -6.63 25.94 15.65
N SER A 107 -6.21 27.21 15.62
CA SER A 107 -6.16 28.07 16.80
C SER A 107 -5.47 27.43 18.00
N ASP A 108 -4.25 26.95 17.80
CA ASP A 108 -3.40 26.26 18.79
C ASP A 108 -4.03 24.99 19.42
N THR A 109 -4.99 24.41 18.72
CA THR A 109 -5.70 23.20 19.17
C THR A 109 -5.66 22.15 18.06
N MET A 110 -5.26 20.93 18.39
CA MET A 110 -5.33 19.81 17.46
C MET A 110 -6.79 19.39 17.28
N ILE A 111 -7.22 19.31 16.04
CA ILE A 111 -8.58 18.96 15.64
C ILE A 111 -8.56 17.72 14.80
N ASN A 112 -9.41 16.75 15.13
CA ASN A 112 -9.69 15.59 14.31
C ASN A 112 -10.96 15.84 13.50
N SER A 113 -10.86 15.71 12.19
CA SER A 113 -11.99 15.86 11.28
C SER A 113 -12.27 14.54 10.60
N THR A 114 -13.49 14.05 10.71
CA THR A 114 -13.96 12.85 10.03
C THR A 114 -15.00 13.24 8.99
N PRO A 115 -14.92 12.79 7.74
CA PRO A 115 -15.94 13.07 6.74
C PRO A 115 -17.26 12.42 7.18
N SER A 116 -18.33 13.20 7.20
CA SER A 116 -19.67 12.71 7.53
C SER A 116 -20.34 12.03 6.33
N TYR A 117 -19.85 12.33 5.13
CA TYR A 117 -20.33 11.77 3.87
C TYR A 117 -19.16 11.68 2.88
N VAL A 118 -18.93 10.50 2.40
CA VAL A 118 -18.09 10.24 1.24
C VAL A 118 -19.04 9.84 0.13
N GLY A 119 -18.98 10.52 -1.03
CA GLY A 119 -19.91 10.29 -2.14
C GLY A 119 -20.09 8.80 -2.44
N ASP A 120 -21.29 8.41 -2.81
CA ASP A 120 -21.64 7.02 -3.07
C ASP A 120 -20.91 6.50 -4.33
N HIS A 121 -19.69 6.06 -4.11
CA HIS A 121 -18.92 5.25 -5.05
C HIS A 121 -18.93 3.79 -4.56
N SER A 122 -20.03 3.41 -3.91
CA SER A 122 -20.18 2.09 -3.31
C SER A 122 -20.28 1.02 -4.40
N GLY A 123 -19.30 0.17 -4.39
CA GLY A 123 -19.26 -1.03 -5.21
C GLY A 123 -18.03 -1.11 -6.11
N PHE A 124 -17.49 -2.29 -6.15
CA PHE A 124 -16.33 -2.63 -6.96
C PHE A 124 -16.53 -2.27 -8.44
N GLU A 125 -17.74 -2.46 -8.96
CA GLU A 125 -18.11 -2.16 -10.35
C GLU A 125 -18.02 -0.66 -10.67
N ALA A 126 -18.50 0.20 -9.77
CA ALA A 126 -18.44 1.64 -9.97
C ALA A 126 -16.97 2.15 -10.00
N LEU A 127 -16.14 1.63 -9.12
CA LEU A 127 -14.70 1.97 -9.08
C LEU A 127 -13.97 1.53 -10.35
N PHE A 128 -14.26 0.32 -10.86
CA PHE A 128 -13.72 -0.13 -12.13
C PHE A 128 -14.21 0.71 -13.31
N GLY A 129 -15.48 1.11 -13.32
CA GLY A 129 -16.05 2.00 -14.34
C GLY A 129 -15.30 3.33 -14.41
N ILE A 130 -15.07 3.98 -13.27
CA ILE A 130 -14.34 5.25 -13.18
C ILE A 130 -12.90 5.08 -13.69
N LYS A 131 -12.20 4.04 -13.25
CA LYS A 131 -10.83 3.73 -13.66
C LYS A 131 -10.73 3.50 -15.18
N LEU A 132 -11.59 2.69 -15.75
CA LEU A 132 -11.61 2.40 -17.18
C LEU A 132 -11.99 3.64 -18.00
N GLN A 133 -12.95 4.45 -17.52
CA GLN A 133 -13.32 5.69 -18.21
C GLN A 133 -12.15 6.70 -18.22
N ASN A 134 -11.40 6.81 -17.13
CA ASN A 134 -10.20 7.65 -17.09
C ASN A 134 -9.16 7.20 -18.12
N TRP A 135 -8.94 5.88 -18.24
CA TRP A 135 -8.03 5.34 -19.24
C TRP A 135 -8.51 5.59 -20.68
N VAL A 136 -9.80 5.35 -20.96
CA VAL A 136 -10.39 5.64 -22.28
C VAL A 136 -10.26 7.11 -22.64
N ASN A 137 -10.54 8.02 -21.71
CA ASN A 137 -10.38 9.46 -21.92
C ASN A 137 -8.91 9.85 -22.19
N GLY A 138 -7.97 9.19 -21.50
CA GLY A 138 -6.54 9.35 -21.77
C GLY A 138 -6.19 8.98 -23.21
N CYS A 139 -6.68 7.84 -23.68
CA CYS A 139 -6.42 7.36 -25.04
C CYS A 139 -7.10 8.18 -26.13
N THR A 140 -8.33 8.66 -25.91
CA THR A 140 -9.14 9.30 -26.95
C THR A 140 -9.08 10.82 -26.93
N GLN A 141 -8.83 11.42 -25.76
CA GLN A 141 -8.89 12.88 -25.55
C GLN A 141 -7.56 13.44 -25.03
N ASN A 142 -6.54 12.58 -24.86
CA ASN A 142 -5.24 12.96 -24.32
C ASN A 142 -5.32 13.62 -22.93
N THR A 143 -6.31 13.21 -22.12
CA THR A 143 -6.44 13.68 -20.73
C THR A 143 -5.39 13.02 -19.83
N PRO A 144 -4.88 13.70 -18.79
CA PRO A 144 -3.95 13.10 -17.85
C PRO A 144 -4.54 11.86 -17.17
N LEU A 145 -3.75 10.79 -17.09
CA LEU A 145 -4.14 9.58 -16.37
C LEU A 145 -3.95 9.78 -14.85
N GLN A 146 -4.91 9.31 -14.06
CA GLN A 146 -4.79 9.31 -12.60
C GLN A 146 -3.76 8.29 -12.09
N ALA A 147 -3.62 7.19 -12.80
CA ALA A 147 -2.62 6.16 -12.53
C ALA A 147 -1.76 5.92 -13.79
N PRO A 148 -0.79 6.79 -14.08
CA PRO A 148 0.09 6.64 -15.23
C PRO A 148 1.08 5.48 -15.00
N GLY A 149 1.65 4.96 -16.10
CA GLY A 149 2.61 3.85 -16.04
C GLY A 149 3.85 4.13 -15.19
N GLU A 150 4.27 5.39 -15.14
CA GLU A 150 5.39 5.87 -14.32
C GLU A 150 5.13 5.65 -12.82
N ALA A 151 3.90 5.91 -12.35
CA ALA A 151 3.50 5.64 -10.96
C ALA A 151 3.59 4.14 -10.65
N GLY A 152 3.10 3.29 -11.55
CA GLY A 152 3.25 1.84 -11.42
C GLY A 152 4.71 1.39 -11.41
N LEU A 153 5.57 1.99 -12.23
CA LEU A 153 7.01 1.72 -12.24
C LEU A 153 7.67 2.11 -10.91
N ASP A 154 7.27 3.22 -10.30
CA ASP A 154 7.82 3.63 -9.01
C ASP A 154 7.37 2.69 -7.88
N VAL A 155 6.14 2.22 -7.90
CA VAL A 155 5.68 1.16 -6.98
C VAL A 155 6.50 -0.11 -7.16
N GLN A 156 6.75 -0.53 -8.40
CA GLN A 156 7.58 -1.70 -8.69
C GLN A 156 9.02 -1.53 -8.17
N LYS A 157 9.62 -0.34 -8.32
CA LYS A 157 10.96 -0.05 -7.77
C LYS A 157 10.97 -0.12 -6.23
N MET A 158 9.92 0.34 -5.56
CA MET A 158 9.79 0.23 -4.11
C MET A 158 9.76 -1.22 -3.66
N LEU A 159 8.94 -2.06 -4.29
CA LEU A 159 8.87 -3.48 -4.01
C LEU A 159 10.21 -4.19 -4.25
N ASP A 160 10.80 -4.00 -5.43
CA ASP A 160 12.08 -4.59 -5.81
C ASP A 160 13.22 -4.17 -4.86
N GLY A 161 13.22 -2.89 -4.43
CA GLY A 161 14.18 -2.39 -3.46
C GLY A 161 14.11 -3.12 -2.11
N VAL A 162 12.93 -3.37 -1.58
CA VAL A 162 12.77 -4.13 -0.34
C VAL A 162 13.20 -5.59 -0.52
N TYR A 163 12.83 -6.24 -1.61
CA TYR A 163 13.23 -7.63 -1.88
C TYR A 163 14.74 -7.78 -2.04
N ARG A 164 15.39 -6.93 -2.81
CA ARG A 164 16.85 -7.00 -3.03
C ARG A 164 17.62 -6.84 -1.73
N LEU A 165 17.19 -5.94 -0.86
CA LEU A 165 17.88 -5.70 0.41
C LEU A 165 17.60 -6.77 1.46
N SER A 166 16.49 -7.49 1.38
CA SER A 166 16.24 -8.65 2.23
C SER A 166 17.22 -9.81 1.96
N LEU A 167 17.85 -9.83 0.79
CA LEU A 167 18.85 -10.84 0.39
C LEU A 167 20.29 -10.48 0.77
N ILE A 168 20.53 -9.23 1.21
CA ILE A 168 21.86 -8.79 1.62
C ILE A 168 21.98 -9.00 3.12
N HIS A 169 22.56 -10.13 3.51
CA HIS A 169 23.03 -10.34 4.88
C HIS A 169 24.34 -9.58 5.08
N ILE A 170 24.34 -8.59 5.96
CA ILE A 170 25.55 -7.91 6.44
C ILE A 170 26.12 -8.72 7.60
#